data_9045d1880ecbd4b9178c119211f41c2b
#
_entry.id   9045d1880ecbd4b9178c119211f41c2b
#
_cell.length_a   1.000
_cell.length_b   1.000
_cell.length_c   1.000
_cell.angle_alpha   90.00
_cell.angle_beta   90.00
_cell.angle_gamma   90.00
#
_symmetry.space_group_name_H-M   'P 1'
#
loop_
_entity.id
_entity.type
_entity.pdbx_description
1 polymer ?
#
loop_
_entity_poly.entity_id
_entity_poly.type
_entity_poly.pdbx_seq_one_letter_code
_entity_poly.pdbx_strand_id
1 'polypeptide(L)'
;QKLVFDLKDQDIWWCAADIGWITGHSYIVYAPLLMGATSVIYEGAPDYPDPDRLWKIIEDYGVNVFYTAPTTIRLFMKHGEKWPQKYDLSSLRLLGSVGEPINPQAWLWYHEHIGGGRCPIMDTWWQTETGMHLITPLPISPLKPGSAFKPFPTIVADVVDDEGNSVVEKSGHLVIK
;
A
#
# COMPACT_ATOMS: atom_id res chain seq x y z
N GLN A 1 10.84 4.26 0.60
CA GLN A 1 10.65 3.16 -0.38
C GLN A 1 11.61 2.00 -0.10
N LYS A 2 12.91 2.27 0.02
CA LYS A 2 13.94 1.23 0.17
C LYS A 2 13.71 0.28 1.36
N LEU A 3 13.36 0.81 2.51
CA LEU A 3 13.20 0.00 3.73
C LEU A 3 11.79 -0.62 3.85
N VAL A 4 10.75 0.16 3.59
CA VAL A 4 9.36 -0.29 3.77
C VAL A 4 8.95 -1.28 2.69
N PHE A 5 9.31 -1.03 1.45
CA PHE A 5 8.99 -1.91 0.32
C PHE A 5 10.16 -2.81 -0.08
N ASP A 6 11.29 -2.72 0.63
CA ASP A 6 12.50 -3.48 0.33
C ASP A 6 12.83 -3.48 -1.18
N LEU A 7 12.70 -2.29 -1.79
CA LEU A 7 12.81 -2.12 -3.23
C LEU A 7 14.21 -2.50 -3.71
N LYS A 8 14.27 -3.41 -4.69
CA LYS A 8 15.50 -3.90 -5.32
C LYS A 8 15.76 -3.18 -6.62
N ASP A 9 17.01 -3.19 -7.08
CA ASP A 9 17.43 -2.46 -8.29
C ASP A 9 16.70 -2.94 -9.57
N GLN A 10 16.31 -4.21 -9.62
CA GLN A 10 15.60 -4.80 -10.75
C GLN A 10 14.07 -4.80 -10.60
N ASP A 11 13.53 -4.34 -9.47
CA ASP A 11 12.09 -4.32 -9.28
C ASP A 11 11.41 -3.31 -10.19
N ILE A 12 10.25 -3.70 -10.68
CA ILE A 12 9.30 -2.81 -11.31
C ILE A 12 8.28 -2.39 -10.26
N TRP A 13 8.33 -1.10 -9.93
CA TRP A 13 7.46 -0.44 -8.97
C TRP A 13 6.19 0.09 -9.64
N TRP A 14 5.05 -0.11 -9.03
CA TRP A 14 3.83 0.57 -9.44
C TRP A 14 3.02 1.10 -8.26
N CYS A 15 2.90 2.41 -8.19
CA CYS A 15 1.94 3.09 -7.33
C CYS A 15 0.75 3.53 -8.18
N ALA A 16 -0.40 2.88 -7.97
CA ALA A 16 -1.66 3.17 -8.67
C ALA A 16 -2.56 4.14 -7.86
N ALA A 17 -1.95 5.07 -7.13
CA ALA A 17 -2.64 6.16 -6.48
C ALA A 17 -2.89 7.32 -7.46
N ASP A 18 -3.86 8.19 -7.13
CA ASP A 18 -4.14 9.38 -7.90
C ASP A 18 -3.00 10.40 -7.75
N ILE A 19 -2.50 10.92 -8.89
CA ILE A 19 -1.42 11.91 -8.92
C ILE A 19 -1.83 13.26 -8.30
N GLY A 20 -3.12 13.54 -8.18
CA GLY A 20 -3.65 14.74 -7.53
C GLY A 20 -3.44 14.78 -6.01
N TRP A 21 -3.07 13.65 -5.40
CA TRP A 21 -2.79 13.54 -3.97
C TRP A 21 -1.31 13.44 -3.67
N ILE A 22 -0.92 13.74 -2.43
CA ILE A 22 0.50 13.68 -2.00
C ILE A 22 1.11 12.28 -2.23
N THR A 23 0.33 11.22 -2.16
CA THR A 23 0.82 9.86 -2.46
C THR A 23 1.34 9.76 -3.89
N GLY A 24 0.64 10.38 -4.85
CA GLY A 24 1.12 10.45 -6.23
C GLY A 24 2.44 11.20 -6.33
N HIS A 25 2.55 12.39 -5.71
CA HIS A 25 3.80 13.15 -5.70
C HIS A 25 4.94 12.36 -5.07
N SER A 26 4.75 11.80 -3.88
CA SER A 26 5.81 11.11 -3.15
C SER A 26 6.18 9.77 -3.76
N TYR A 27 5.20 8.96 -4.21
CA TYR A 27 5.42 7.54 -4.53
C TYR A 27 5.19 7.16 -6.00
N ILE A 28 4.69 8.08 -6.84
CA ILE A 28 4.73 7.93 -8.30
C ILE A 28 5.93 8.70 -8.86
N VAL A 29 6.20 9.92 -8.36
CA VAL A 29 7.22 10.81 -8.92
C VAL A 29 8.51 10.79 -8.12
N TYR A 30 8.50 11.35 -6.90
CA TYR A 30 9.76 11.67 -6.22
C TYR A 30 10.54 10.43 -5.76
N ALA A 31 9.90 9.53 -5.03
CA ALA A 31 10.61 8.41 -4.44
C ALA A 31 11.14 7.40 -5.48
N PRO A 32 10.37 6.97 -6.51
CA PRO A 32 10.93 6.08 -7.53
C PRO A 32 12.07 6.72 -8.31
N LEU A 33 11.96 7.99 -8.69
CA LEU A 33 13.01 8.68 -9.42
C LEU A 33 14.27 8.85 -8.56
N LEU A 34 14.12 9.22 -7.29
CA LEU A 34 15.24 9.34 -6.36
C LEU A 34 15.95 8.00 -6.13
N MET A 35 15.22 6.91 -6.19
CA MET A 35 15.75 5.55 -6.04
C MET A 35 16.32 4.98 -7.34
N GLY A 36 16.14 5.65 -8.49
CA GLY A 36 16.51 5.12 -9.81
C GLY A 36 15.69 3.89 -10.21
N ALA A 37 14.47 3.77 -9.67
CA ALA A 37 13.63 2.60 -9.88
C ALA A 37 12.90 2.64 -11.23
N THR A 38 12.71 1.49 -11.86
CA THR A 38 11.76 1.35 -12.95
C THR A 38 10.34 1.46 -12.40
N SER A 39 9.55 2.41 -12.93
CA SER A 39 8.21 2.69 -12.43
C SER A 39 7.17 2.67 -13.54
N VAL A 40 6.03 2.04 -13.27
CA VAL A 40 4.86 2.10 -14.15
C VAL A 40 4.09 3.38 -13.83
N ILE A 41 3.76 4.15 -14.88
CA ILE A 41 2.85 5.29 -14.82
C ILE A 41 1.65 4.94 -15.71
N TYR A 42 0.46 4.99 -15.14
CA TYR A 42 -0.78 4.66 -15.82
C TYR A 42 -1.75 5.85 -15.79
N GLU A 43 -2.22 6.24 -16.97
CA GLU A 43 -3.24 7.27 -17.14
C GLU A 43 -4.57 6.59 -17.50
N GLY A 44 -5.54 6.64 -16.59
CA GLY A 44 -6.86 6.08 -16.81
C GLY A 44 -7.55 5.60 -15.52
N ALA A 45 -8.84 5.28 -15.64
CA ALA A 45 -9.57 4.68 -14.54
C ALA A 45 -9.10 3.23 -14.29
N PRO A 46 -9.07 2.79 -13.03
CA PRO A 46 -8.50 1.48 -12.68
C PRO A 46 -9.29 0.29 -13.24
N ASP A 47 -10.56 0.48 -13.56
CA ASP A 47 -11.49 -0.53 -14.04
C ASP A 47 -11.98 -0.28 -15.48
N TYR A 48 -11.29 0.59 -16.26
CA TYR A 48 -11.63 0.88 -17.64
C TYR A 48 -10.52 0.37 -18.60
N PRO A 49 -10.85 -0.23 -19.74
CA PRO A 49 -12.21 -0.53 -20.27
C PRO A 49 -12.91 -1.69 -19.55
N ASP A 50 -12.17 -2.51 -18.82
CA ASP A 50 -12.65 -3.68 -18.10
C ASP A 50 -12.04 -3.78 -16.69
N PRO A 51 -12.69 -4.46 -15.73
CA PRO A 51 -12.19 -4.62 -14.36
C PRO A 51 -10.90 -5.45 -14.23
N ASP A 52 -10.30 -5.88 -15.30
CA ASP A 52 -9.03 -6.57 -15.32
C ASP A 52 -7.83 -5.67 -15.63
N ARG A 53 -8.07 -4.39 -15.90
CA ARG A 53 -7.03 -3.46 -16.37
C ARG A 53 -5.76 -3.47 -15.52
N LEU A 54 -5.88 -3.41 -14.21
CA LEU A 54 -4.70 -3.38 -13.35
C LEU A 54 -3.94 -4.72 -13.37
N TRP A 55 -4.66 -5.81 -13.39
CA TRP A 55 -4.08 -7.16 -13.37
C TRP A 55 -3.33 -7.44 -14.67
N LYS A 56 -3.92 -7.03 -15.80
CA LYS A 56 -3.24 -7.09 -17.08
C LYS A 56 -1.95 -6.28 -17.11
N ILE A 57 -1.93 -5.08 -16.55
CA ILE A 57 -0.72 -4.24 -16.46
C ILE A 57 0.35 -4.93 -15.60
N ILE A 58 -0.04 -5.54 -14.48
CA ILE A 58 0.89 -6.26 -13.61
C ILE A 58 1.56 -7.41 -14.37
N GLU A 59 0.79 -8.21 -15.10
CA GLU A 59 1.31 -9.31 -15.91
C GLU A 59 2.18 -8.81 -17.06
N ASP A 60 1.66 -7.89 -17.90
CA ASP A 60 2.34 -7.39 -19.10
C ASP A 60 3.71 -6.75 -18.81
N TYR A 61 3.82 -6.08 -17.66
CA TYR A 61 5.05 -5.38 -17.26
C TYR A 61 5.87 -6.07 -16.16
N GLY A 62 5.38 -7.20 -15.64
CA GLY A 62 6.08 -7.94 -14.59
C GLY A 62 6.25 -7.15 -13.30
N VAL A 63 5.22 -6.42 -12.87
CA VAL A 63 5.27 -5.58 -11.67
C VAL A 63 5.61 -6.41 -10.42
N ASN A 64 6.61 -5.97 -9.67
CA ASN A 64 7.07 -6.66 -8.46
C ASN A 64 6.50 -6.08 -7.17
N VAL A 65 6.27 -4.78 -7.14
CA VAL A 65 5.71 -4.08 -5.97
C VAL A 65 4.51 -3.25 -6.41
N PHE A 66 3.35 -3.54 -5.85
CA PHE A 66 2.10 -2.84 -6.17
C PHE A 66 1.55 -2.10 -4.95
N TYR A 67 1.34 -0.79 -5.09
CA TYR A 67 0.94 0.12 -4.02
C TYR A 67 -0.32 0.89 -4.42
N THR A 68 -1.42 0.73 -3.67
CA THR A 68 -2.71 1.33 -4.01
C THR A 68 -3.56 1.64 -2.78
N ALA A 69 -4.71 2.27 -2.99
CA ALA A 69 -5.63 2.63 -1.91
C ALA A 69 -6.64 1.51 -1.61
N PRO A 70 -7.09 1.36 -0.36
CA PRO A 70 -8.16 0.43 0.03
C PRO A 70 -9.46 0.62 -0.75
N THR A 71 -9.80 1.84 -1.13
CA THR A 71 -10.96 2.12 -2.00
C THR A 71 -10.85 1.38 -3.34
N THR A 72 -9.67 1.35 -3.95
CA THR A 72 -9.41 0.58 -5.18
C THR A 72 -9.58 -0.92 -4.94
N ILE A 73 -9.06 -1.44 -3.84
CA ILE A 73 -9.22 -2.86 -3.49
C ILE A 73 -10.70 -3.21 -3.29
N ARG A 74 -11.47 -2.38 -2.57
CA ARG A 74 -12.91 -2.59 -2.38
C ARG A 74 -13.70 -2.52 -3.69
N LEU A 75 -13.28 -1.69 -4.64
CA LEU A 75 -13.85 -1.66 -5.99
C LEU A 75 -13.69 -3.02 -6.67
N PHE A 76 -12.48 -3.59 -6.67
CA PHE A 76 -12.22 -4.88 -7.29
C PHE A 76 -12.86 -6.06 -6.56
N MET A 77 -13.00 -6.00 -5.24
CA MET A 77 -13.81 -6.97 -4.49
C MET A 77 -15.26 -7.04 -5.00
N LYS A 78 -15.85 -5.90 -5.35
CA LYS A 78 -17.22 -5.84 -5.93
C LYS A 78 -17.29 -6.46 -7.32
N HIS A 79 -16.24 -6.33 -8.12
CA HIS A 79 -16.17 -6.95 -9.45
C HIS A 79 -15.95 -8.46 -9.37
N GLY A 80 -15.37 -8.94 -8.27
CA GLY A 80 -15.15 -10.36 -8.00
C GLY A 80 -13.79 -10.90 -8.46
N GLU A 81 -13.47 -12.05 -7.94
CA GLU A 81 -12.17 -12.72 -8.06
C GLU A 81 -11.83 -13.21 -9.46
N LYS A 82 -12.86 -13.47 -10.28
CA LYS A 82 -12.70 -13.94 -11.66
C LYS A 82 -11.80 -13.05 -12.52
N TRP A 83 -11.65 -11.77 -12.14
CA TRP A 83 -10.89 -10.81 -12.93
C TRP A 83 -9.37 -10.93 -12.69
N PRO A 84 -8.86 -10.90 -11.46
CA PRO A 84 -7.43 -11.14 -11.24
C PRO A 84 -7.01 -12.58 -11.58
N GLN A 85 -7.89 -13.57 -11.42
CA GLN A 85 -7.60 -14.98 -11.74
C GLN A 85 -7.28 -15.27 -13.21
N LYS A 86 -7.56 -14.33 -14.12
CA LYS A 86 -7.23 -14.46 -15.56
C LYS A 86 -5.75 -14.25 -15.86
N TYR A 87 -4.99 -13.66 -14.92
CA TYR A 87 -3.65 -13.15 -15.16
C TYR A 87 -2.63 -13.79 -14.22
N ASP A 88 -1.41 -13.91 -14.72
CA ASP A 88 -0.30 -14.34 -13.88
C ASP A 88 0.24 -13.16 -13.06
N LEU A 89 -0.09 -13.15 -11.78
CA LEU A 89 0.38 -12.17 -10.80
C LEU A 89 1.62 -12.66 -10.02
N SER A 90 2.30 -13.70 -10.50
CA SER A 90 3.44 -14.32 -9.80
C SER A 90 4.66 -13.41 -9.71
N SER A 91 4.77 -12.40 -10.56
CA SER A 91 5.79 -11.36 -10.50
C SER A 91 5.70 -10.50 -9.23
N LEU A 92 4.50 -10.34 -8.65
CA LEU A 92 4.33 -9.61 -7.41
C LEU A 92 5.06 -10.30 -6.26
N ARG A 93 5.83 -9.56 -5.50
CA ARG A 93 6.51 -10.02 -4.28
C ARG A 93 6.09 -9.25 -3.03
N LEU A 94 5.54 -8.04 -3.20
CA LEU A 94 5.12 -7.18 -2.11
C LEU A 94 3.96 -6.28 -2.54
N LEU A 95 3.02 -6.11 -1.64
CA LEU A 95 1.86 -5.22 -1.79
C LEU A 95 1.92 -4.08 -0.80
N GLY A 96 1.23 -2.99 -1.10
CA GLY A 96 1.09 -1.88 -0.16
C GLY A 96 -0.29 -1.26 -0.19
N SER A 97 -0.67 -0.65 0.93
CA SER A 97 -1.94 0.05 1.13
C SER A 97 -1.70 1.44 1.67
N VAL A 98 -2.45 2.44 1.18
CA VAL A 98 -2.23 3.87 1.49
C VAL A 98 -3.50 4.70 1.41
N GLY A 99 -3.52 5.80 2.16
CA GLY A 99 -4.47 6.89 2.02
C GLY A 99 -5.68 6.80 2.94
N GLU A 100 -6.02 5.62 3.42
CA GLU A 100 -7.09 5.36 4.37
C GLU A 100 -6.86 4.03 5.11
N PRO A 101 -7.50 3.77 6.25
CA PRO A 101 -7.43 2.47 6.89
C PRO A 101 -8.01 1.38 6.00
N ILE A 102 -7.30 0.28 5.86
CA ILE A 102 -7.80 -0.92 5.20
C ILE A 102 -8.47 -1.82 6.23
N ASN A 103 -9.76 -2.15 6.03
CA ASN A 103 -10.44 -3.08 6.91
C ASN A 103 -9.89 -4.52 6.73
N PRO A 104 -9.95 -5.37 7.77
CA PRO A 104 -9.39 -6.72 7.72
C PRO A 104 -9.88 -7.57 6.54
N GLN A 105 -11.16 -7.46 6.17
CA GLN A 105 -11.72 -8.21 5.05
C GLN A 105 -11.10 -7.82 3.71
N ALA A 106 -10.91 -6.53 3.45
CA ALA A 106 -10.26 -6.06 2.23
C ALA A 106 -8.77 -6.41 2.23
N TRP A 107 -8.11 -6.36 3.39
CA TRP A 107 -6.72 -6.78 3.54
C TRP A 107 -6.55 -8.26 3.20
N LEU A 108 -7.40 -9.15 3.74
CA LEU A 108 -7.37 -10.59 3.47
C LEU A 108 -7.63 -10.89 2.00
N TRP A 109 -8.64 -10.24 1.40
CA TRP A 109 -8.91 -10.38 -0.02
C TRP A 109 -7.71 -9.98 -0.90
N TYR A 110 -7.09 -8.85 -0.56
CA TYR A 110 -5.91 -8.34 -1.26
C TYR A 110 -4.73 -9.29 -1.16
N HIS A 111 -4.49 -9.81 0.07
CA HIS A 111 -3.45 -10.80 0.32
C HIS A 111 -3.66 -12.09 -0.45
N GLU A 112 -4.88 -12.62 -0.45
CA GLU A 112 -5.21 -13.91 -1.03
C GLU A 112 -5.27 -13.85 -2.57
N HIS A 113 -6.08 -12.94 -3.11
CA HIS A 113 -6.41 -12.95 -4.54
C HIS A 113 -5.40 -12.18 -5.40
N ILE A 114 -4.73 -11.18 -4.85
CA ILE A 114 -3.73 -10.41 -5.58
C ILE A 114 -2.32 -10.85 -5.18
N GLY A 115 -2.08 -11.00 -3.89
CA GLY A 115 -0.80 -11.45 -3.35
C GLY A 115 -0.55 -12.95 -3.43
N GLY A 116 -1.55 -13.75 -3.83
CA GLY A 116 -1.47 -15.20 -3.90
C GLY A 116 -1.16 -15.87 -2.56
N GLY A 117 -1.56 -15.26 -1.44
CA GLY A 117 -1.29 -15.74 -0.08
C GLY A 117 0.18 -15.63 0.36
N ARG A 118 1.07 -15.08 -0.48
CA ARG A 118 2.54 -15.04 -0.26
C ARG A 118 3.11 -13.63 -0.12
N CYS A 119 2.50 -12.64 -0.76
CA CYS A 119 3.02 -11.27 -0.72
C CYS A 119 2.67 -10.59 0.60
N PRO A 120 3.64 -10.08 1.37
CA PRO A 120 3.33 -9.26 2.53
C PRO A 120 2.67 -7.95 2.09
N ILE A 121 1.79 -7.39 2.94
CA ILE A 121 1.14 -6.10 2.71
C ILE A 121 1.72 -5.07 3.66
N MET A 122 2.33 -4.03 3.12
CA MET A 122 2.75 -2.85 3.86
C MET A 122 1.55 -1.89 3.95
N ASP A 123 0.83 -1.95 5.07
CA ASP A 123 -0.23 -1.01 5.41
C ASP A 123 0.43 0.25 5.99
N THR A 124 0.39 1.35 5.26
CA THR A 124 1.19 2.54 5.56
C THR A 124 0.32 3.68 6.07
N TRP A 125 0.68 4.23 7.20
CA TRP A 125 0.09 5.46 7.73
C TRP A 125 1.09 6.61 7.69
N TRP A 126 0.63 7.74 7.17
CA TRP A 126 1.37 9.00 7.08
C TRP A 126 0.43 10.15 6.69
N GLN A 127 0.93 11.37 6.63
CA GLN A 127 0.16 12.55 6.29
C GLN A 127 0.83 13.34 5.18
N THR A 128 0.06 14.21 4.52
CA THR A 128 0.57 15.17 3.52
C THR A 128 1.75 15.97 4.10
N GLU A 129 1.59 16.44 5.33
CA GLU A 129 2.54 17.28 6.05
C GLU A 129 3.86 16.56 6.37
N THR A 130 3.85 15.25 6.44
CA THR A 130 5.04 14.46 6.76
C THR A 130 5.80 13.96 5.55
N GLY A 131 5.14 13.86 4.40
CA GLY A 131 5.71 13.47 3.11
C GLY A 131 6.21 12.03 3.01
N MET A 132 6.23 11.27 4.12
CA MET A 132 6.73 9.90 4.19
C MET A 132 6.00 9.08 5.26
N HIS A 133 6.15 7.76 5.21
CA HIS A 133 5.55 6.83 6.16
C HIS A 133 6.07 7.07 7.58
N LEU A 134 5.13 7.14 8.54
CA LEU A 134 5.41 7.28 9.96
C LEU A 134 5.10 6.00 10.74
N ILE A 135 4.03 5.29 10.37
CA ILE A 135 3.62 4.01 10.98
C ILE A 135 3.40 3.01 9.85
N THR A 136 4.12 1.91 9.90
CA THR A 136 4.06 0.87 8.85
C THR A 136 4.78 -0.40 9.30
N PRO A 137 4.34 -1.59 8.89
CA PRO A 137 5.17 -2.77 9.03
C PRO A 137 6.39 -2.70 8.09
N LEU A 138 7.39 -3.50 8.39
CA LEU A 138 8.48 -3.84 7.47
C LEU A 138 8.24 -5.25 6.92
N PRO A 139 8.84 -5.65 5.79
CA PRO A 139 8.62 -6.97 5.19
C PRO A 139 8.91 -8.17 6.10
N ILE A 140 9.72 -7.96 7.14
CA ILE A 140 10.06 -8.96 8.17
C ILE A 140 9.15 -8.93 9.40
N SER A 141 8.21 -7.97 9.46
CA SER A 141 7.32 -7.81 10.60
C SER A 141 6.19 -8.84 10.58
N PRO A 142 5.69 -9.28 11.74
CA PRO A 142 4.42 -9.98 11.78
C PRO A 142 3.31 -9.01 11.33
N LEU A 143 2.49 -9.47 10.38
CA LEU A 143 1.42 -8.65 9.82
C LEU A 143 0.09 -8.93 10.52
N LYS A 144 -0.71 -7.89 10.69
CA LYS A 144 -2.05 -7.98 11.24
C LYS A 144 -3.03 -7.27 10.31
N PRO A 145 -4.02 -7.98 9.76
CA PRO A 145 -5.04 -7.35 8.91
C PRO A 145 -5.70 -6.15 9.58
N GLY A 146 -5.69 -5.00 8.88
CA GLY A 146 -6.28 -3.75 9.37
C GLY A 146 -5.39 -2.98 10.35
N SER A 147 -4.08 -3.23 10.40
CA SER A 147 -3.16 -2.54 11.29
C SER A 147 -1.91 -2.08 10.54
N ALA A 148 -1.58 -0.80 10.66
CA ALA A 148 -0.30 -0.24 10.20
C ALA A 148 0.88 -0.60 11.12
N PHE A 149 0.65 -1.44 12.12
CA PHE A 149 1.64 -2.07 13.00
C PHE A 149 2.30 -1.13 14.01
N LYS A 150 3.48 -0.60 13.72
CA LYS A 150 4.30 0.17 14.68
C LYS A 150 4.89 1.41 14.03
N PRO A 151 5.24 2.42 14.85
CA PRO A 151 6.00 3.56 14.37
C PRO A 151 7.30 3.13 13.69
N PHE A 152 7.63 3.81 12.60
CA PHE A 152 8.90 3.64 11.91
C PHE A 152 10.07 4.01 12.82
N PRO A 153 11.26 3.40 12.69
CA PRO A 153 12.42 3.80 13.50
C PRO A 153 12.63 5.31 13.50
N THR A 154 12.85 5.88 14.66
CA THR A 154 12.98 7.32 14.94
C THR A 154 11.66 8.10 15.08
N ILE A 155 10.52 7.50 14.81
CA ILE A 155 9.21 8.11 15.02
C ILE A 155 8.70 7.71 16.41
N VAL A 156 8.30 8.70 17.19
CA VAL A 156 7.66 8.49 18.49
C VAL A 156 6.18 8.82 18.33
N ALA A 157 5.35 7.77 18.35
CA ALA A 157 3.90 7.90 18.30
C ALA A 157 3.27 7.49 19.63
N ASP A 158 2.13 8.09 19.93
CA ASP A 158 1.35 7.79 21.13
C ASP A 158 -0.14 7.90 20.83
N VAL A 159 -0.98 7.26 21.64
CA VAL A 159 -2.43 7.46 21.63
C VAL A 159 -2.82 8.13 22.92
N VAL A 160 -3.48 9.27 22.84
CA VAL A 160 -3.86 10.09 23.99
C VAL A 160 -5.37 10.30 24.08
N ASP A 161 -5.88 10.46 25.29
CA ASP A 161 -7.26 10.90 25.53
C ASP A 161 -7.45 12.41 25.23
N ASP A 162 -8.67 12.91 25.48
CA ASP A 162 -9.02 14.32 25.26
C ASP A 162 -8.24 15.27 26.20
N GLU A 163 -7.75 14.76 27.32
CA GLU A 163 -6.91 15.49 28.28
C GLU A 163 -5.41 15.43 27.96
N GLY A 164 -5.03 14.66 26.92
CA GLY A 164 -3.64 14.51 26.50
C GLY A 164 -2.85 13.43 27.25
N ASN A 165 -3.50 12.60 28.06
CA ASN A 165 -2.86 11.49 28.76
C ASN A 165 -2.75 10.27 27.83
N SER A 166 -1.60 9.59 27.87
CA SER A 166 -1.37 8.35 27.12
C SER A 166 -2.36 7.25 27.55
N VAL A 167 -2.98 6.59 26.56
CA VAL A 167 -3.93 5.49 26.79
C VAL A 167 -3.48 4.22 26.07
N VAL A 168 -3.72 3.08 26.73
CA VAL A 168 -3.43 1.74 26.20
C VAL A 168 -4.74 0.94 26.19
N GLU A 169 -4.95 0.16 25.11
CA GLU A 169 -6.16 -0.66 24.90
C GLU A 169 -7.47 0.16 24.89
N LYS A 170 -7.38 1.43 24.57
CA LYS A 170 -8.51 2.35 24.42
C LYS A 170 -8.37 3.15 23.14
N SER A 171 -9.51 3.63 22.62
CA SER A 171 -9.51 4.60 21.54
C SER A 171 -9.06 5.98 22.05
N GLY A 172 -8.37 6.73 21.18
CA GLY A 172 -7.90 8.09 21.49
C GLY A 172 -7.37 8.76 20.21
N HIS A 173 -6.69 9.89 20.41
CA HIS A 173 -6.05 10.64 19.34
C HIS A 173 -4.65 10.12 19.10
N LEU A 174 -4.35 9.74 17.85
CA LEU A 174 -2.97 9.42 17.47
C LEU A 174 -2.15 10.70 17.37
N VAL A 175 -1.07 10.76 18.11
CA VAL A 175 -0.13 11.90 18.12
C VAL A 175 1.28 11.44 17.77
N ILE A 176 2.03 12.32 17.10
CA ILE A 176 3.45 12.13 16.81
C ILE A 176 4.24 13.17 17.64
N LYS A 177 5.25 12.69 18.32
CA LYS A 177 6.12 13.51 19.20
C LYS A 177 7.46 13.82 18.54
#